data_436ad251005b7a500f4902202259aa9b
#
_entry.id   436ad251005b7a500f4902202259aa9b
#
_cell.length_a   1.000
_cell.length_b   1.000
_cell.length_c   1.000
_cell.angle_alpha   90.00
_cell.angle_beta   90.00
_cell.angle_gamma   90.00
#
_symmetry.space_group_name_H-M   'P 1'
#
loop_
_entity.id
_entity.type
_entity.pdbx_description
1 polymer ?
#
loop_
_entity_poly.entity_id
_entity_poly.type
_entity_poly.pdbx_seq_one_letter_code
_entity_poly.pdbx_strand_id
1 'polypeptide(L)'
;MFVLQPPWRTVAAAGLRSASCPWWQACRTIRPIPGQTTLLMQNQRELEAGIQRDLDGRMTYASYLRLDTLLSAQVLLSDPSYHDEMLFIVQHHVAELWLKLAIHELRGAMASLAEDRVDPALKMLTRVKRIQDQLFNEWAVLETMTPHEYLAFRDRLGPSSGFQSAQYRTVEFLLGNKNADMLEVFAHDPPVQARLRAVLEAPSLYDGVLAWLARRGHAIPADILERDVRQGWQRDERLLPVYQRIYEAPESFWPEYHLCEMLVDVEENFQLWRFRHMKAVERIIGYRRGTGGSSGVGFLRKALDLTFFPELLEVRTILRS
;
A
#
# COMPACT_ATOMS: atom_id res chain seq x y z
N MET A 1 31.43 -33.30 -18.34
CA MET A 1 31.67 -32.75 -19.69
C MET A 1 30.58 -33.27 -20.61
N PHE A 2 29.45 -32.59 -20.61
CA PHE A 2 28.43 -32.62 -21.70
C PHE A 2 27.54 -31.40 -21.43
N VAL A 3 27.76 -30.38 -22.27
CA VAL A 3 26.98 -29.16 -22.32
C VAL A 3 25.74 -29.46 -23.15
N LEU A 4 24.55 -29.42 -22.58
CA LEU A 4 23.29 -29.40 -23.30
C LEU A 4 22.86 -27.94 -23.46
N GLN A 5 23.01 -27.44 -24.69
CA GLN A 5 22.43 -26.18 -25.12
C GLN A 5 20.92 -26.33 -25.36
N PRO A 6 20.08 -25.29 -25.04
CA PRO A 6 18.65 -25.35 -25.31
C PRO A 6 18.33 -25.20 -26.82
N PRO A 7 17.26 -25.87 -27.32
CA PRO A 7 17.00 -26.06 -28.74
C PRO A 7 16.10 -24.98 -29.35
N TRP A 8 16.56 -23.75 -29.46
CA TRP A 8 15.83 -22.77 -30.30
C TRP A 8 16.75 -21.67 -30.89
N ARG A 9 17.80 -22.11 -31.56
CA ARG A 9 18.44 -21.30 -32.59
C ARG A 9 18.34 -22.04 -33.94
N THR A 10 17.86 -21.27 -34.94
CA THR A 10 17.78 -21.58 -36.38
C THR A 10 16.62 -22.48 -36.82
N VAL A 11 15.50 -21.83 -37.19
CA VAL A 11 14.73 -22.31 -38.34
C VAL A 11 14.87 -21.27 -39.44
N ALA A 12 15.85 -21.49 -40.28
CA ALA A 12 15.97 -20.81 -41.57
C ALA A 12 14.84 -21.29 -42.48
N ALA A 13 14.36 -20.38 -43.34
CA ALA A 13 13.33 -20.58 -44.30
C ALA A 13 13.57 -21.82 -45.18
N ALA A 14 12.70 -22.81 -45.06
CA ALA A 14 12.50 -23.86 -46.06
C ALA A 14 11.00 -23.97 -46.28
N GLY A 15 10.58 -23.81 -47.52
CA GLY A 15 9.19 -23.77 -47.94
C GLY A 15 8.39 -25.04 -47.56
N LEU A 16 7.26 -24.83 -46.97
CA LEU A 16 6.19 -25.82 -46.87
C LEU A 16 4.99 -25.28 -47.69
N ARG A 17 4.91 -25.73 -48.92
CA ARG A 17 3.64 -25.74 -49.66
C ARG A 17 2.83 -26.94 -49.19
N SER A 18 1.53 -26.71 -49.05
CA SER A 18 0.44 -27.66 -48.91
C SER A 18 0.28 -28.43 -47.59
N ALA A 19 -0.62 -27.93 -46.74
CA ALA A 19 -1.61 -28.77 -46.11
C ALA A 19 -2.87 -27.92 -45.85
N SER A 20 -3.96 -28.33 -46.43
CA SER A 20 -5.30 -27.76 -46.39
C SER A 20 -5.84 -27.73 -44.96
N CYS A 21 -5.84 -26.58 -44.32
CA CYS A 21 -6.58 -26.33 -43.07
C CYS A 21 -7.94 -25.75 -43.44
N PRO A 22 -9.07 -26.44 -43.17
CA PRO A 22 -10.42 -26.00 -43.60
C PRO A 22 -10.86 -24.66 -43.02
N TRP A 23 -10.24 -24.20 -41.98
CA TRP A 23 -10.59 -22.93 -41.30
C TRP A 23 -10.06 -21.67 -42.00
N TRP A 24 -9.08 -21.78 -42.93
CA TRP A 24 -8.52 -20.64 -43.66
C TRP A 24 -9.36 -20.24 -44.87
N GLN A 25 -10.21 -21.12 -45.37
CA GLN A 25 -11.08 -20.82 -46.52
C GLN A 25 -12.38 -20.12 -46.12
N ALA A 26 -12.80 -20.21 -44.83
CA ALA A 26 -14.02 -19.54 -44.34
C ALA A 26 -13.85 -18.02 -44.16
N CYS A 27 -12.61 -17.50 -44.04
CA CYS A 27 -12.36 -16.06 -43.86
C CYS A 27 -12.27 -15.24 -45.14
N ARG A 28 -12.38 -15.87 -46.33
CA ARG A 28 -12.23 -15.15 -47.64
C ARG A 28 -13.52 -14.72 -48.31
N THR A 29 -14.67 -14.92 -47.70
CA THR A 29 -15.96 -14.59 -48.32
C THR A 29 -16.89 -13.73 -47.43
N ILE A 30 -16.32 -12.81 -46.68
CA ILE A 30 -17.14 -11.68 -46.18
C ILE A 30 -17.16 -10.65 -47.33
N ARG A 31 -18.22 -10.67 -48.13
CA ARG A 31 -18.51 -9.61 -49.10
C ARG A 31 -18.78 -8.33 -48.27
N PRO A 32 -18.12 -7.19 -48.61
CA PRO A 32 -18.46 -5.94 -47.97
C PRO A 32 -19.92 -5.59 -48.25
N ILE A 33 -20.69 -5.26 -47.24
CA ILE A 33 -22.03 -4.75 -47.37
C ILE A 33 -21.95 -3.40 -48.09
N PRO A 34 -22.65 -3.17 -49.20
CA PRO A 34 -22.64 -1.90 -49.92
C PRO A 34 -23.14 -0.77 -48.99
N GLY A 35 -22.27 0.23 -48.76
CA GLY A 35 -22.61 1.39 -47.91
C GLY A 35 -21.94 1.43 -46.53
N GLN A 36 -21.19 0.40 -46.08
CA GLN A 36 -20.30 0.51 -44.95
C GLN A 36 -18.92 0.99 -45.44
N THR A 37 -18.63 2.26 -45.19
CA THR A 37 -17.25 2.74 -45.18
C THR A 37 -16.50 1.90 -44.16
N THR A 38 -15.64 0.98 -44.64
CA THR A 38 -14.72 0.24 -43.76
C THR A 38 -13.84 1.29 -43.12
N LEU A 39 -14.16 1.67 -41.89
CA LEU A 39 -13.21 2.36 -41.03
C LEU A 39 -12.04 1.41 -40.87
N LEU A 40 -11.02 1.60 -41.75
CA LEU A 40 -9.68 1.05 -41.49
C LEU A 40 -9.33 1.58 -40.11
N MET A 41 -9.43 0.72 -39.09
CA MET A 41 -8.90 1.03 -37.76
C MET A 41 -7.40 1.21 -37.92
N GLN A 42 -6.99 2.43 -38.19
CA GLN A 42 -5.59 2.81 -38.17
C GLN A 42 -5.14 2.62 -36.71
N ASN A 43 -4.28 1.65 -36.47
CA ASN A 43 -3.68 1.46 -35.12
C ASN A 43 -2.59 2.52 -34.88
N GLN A 44 -2.87 3.76 -35.28
CA GLN A 44 -2.04 4.93 -35.11
C GLN A 44 -2.91 6.08 -34.61
N ARG A 45 -2.52 6.64 -33.46
CA ARG A 45 -3.14 7.85 -32.94
C ARG A 45 -2.49 9.06 -33.60
N GLU A 46 -3.30 9.86 -34.30
CA GLU A 46 -2.85 11.12 -34.87
C GLU A 46 -2.49 12.12 -33.78
N LEU A 47 -1.47 12.91 -34.03
CA LEU A 47 -1.04 13.96 -33.13
C LEU A 47 -1.91 15.21 -33.37
N GLU A 48 -2.66 15.63 -32.34
CA GLU A 48 -3.52 16.81 -32.45
C GLU A 48 -2.69 18.10 -32.66
N ALA A 49 -3.21 19.03 -33.44
CA ALA A 49 -2.49 20.26 -33.82
C ALA A 49 -2.14 21.15 -32.60
N GLY A 50 -2.93 21.08 -31.53
CA GLY A 50 -2.71 21.87 -30.31
C GLY A 50 -1.66 21.30 -29.34
N ILE A 51 -1.08 20.13 -29.64
CA ILE A 51 -0.08 19.53 -28.73
C ILE A 51 1.19 20.36 -28.73
N GLN A 52 1.60 20.76 -27.52
CA GLN A 52 2.83 21.51 -27.30
C GLN A 52 4.04 20.65 -27.66
N ARG A 53 4.85 21.09 -28.62
CA ARG A 53 6.05 20.35 -29.11
C ARG A 53 7.35 21.08 -28.75
N ASP A 54 7.31 22.38 -28.63
CA ASP A 54 8.45 23.20 -28.18
C ASP A 54 8.49 23.17 -26.64
N LEU A 55 9.36 22.32 -26.11
CA LEU A 55 9.55 22.11 -24.66
C LEU A 55 10.94 22.58 -24.19
N ASP A 56 11.71 23.25 -25.05
CA ASP A 56 13.04 23.73 -24.69
C ASP A 56 12.94 24.79 -23.58
N GLY A 57 13.71 24.61 -22.52
CA GLY A 57 13.71 25.50 -21.35
C GLY A 57 12.38 25.51 -20.53
N ARG A 58 11.43 24.62 -20.83
CA ARG A 58 10.12 24.55 -20.16
C ARG A 58 10.03 23.35 -19.21
N MET A 59 9.10 23.44 -18.25
CA MET A 59 8.75 22.33 -17.37
C MET A 59 8.14 21.19 -18.20
N THR A 60 8.77 20.03 -18.17
CA THR A 60 8.27 18.81 -18.81
C THR A 60 7.69 17.83 -17.78
N TYR A 61 6.92 16.86 -18.23
CA TYR A 61 6.41 15.77 -17.38
C TYR A 61 7.56 15.07 -16.63
N ALA A 62 8.64 14.75 -17.33
CA ALA A 62 9.79 14.07 -16.76
C ALA A 62 10.52 14.94 -15.72
N SER A 63 10.73 16.23 -16.01
CA SER A 63 11.41 17.14 -15.08
C SER A 63 10.57 17.45 -13.83
N TYR A 64 9.25 17.61 -13.97
CA TYR A 64 8.34 17.83 -12.84
C TYR A 64 8.31 16.63 -11.89
N LEU A 65 8.25 15.41 -12.43
CA LEU A 65 8.20 14.19 -11.63
C LEU A 65 9.58 13.66 -11.21
N ARG A 66 10.66 14.30 -11.65
CA ARG A 66 12.04 13.83 -11.42
C ARG A 66 12.23 12.37 -11.84
N LEU A 67 11.71 12.02 -13.04
CA LEU A 67 11.72 10.65 -13.52
C LEU A 67 13.12 10.10 -13.73
N ASP A 68 14.10 10.94 -14.08
CA ASP A 68 15.51 10.62 -14.14
C ASP A 68 16.01 9.98 -12.84
N THR A 69 15.69 10.60 -11.70
CA THR A 69 16.05 10.10 -10.37
C THR A 69 15.22 8.87 -9.99
N LEU A 70 13.90 8.93 -10.18
CA LEU A 70 12.99 7.87 -9.76
C LEU A 70 13.27 6.55 -10.51
N LEU A 71 13.47 6.61 -11.82
CA LEU A 71 13.66 5.43 -12.68
C LEU A 71 15.11 4.94 -12.75
N SER A 72 16.05 5.65 -12.14
CA SER A 72 17.44 5.18 -11.96
C SER A 72 17.71 4.52 -10.61
N ALA A 73 16.73 4.52 -9.70
CA ALA A 73 16.90 3.96 -8.37
C ALA A 73 16.78 2.42 -8.31
N GLN A 74 16.36 1.78 -9.42
CA GLN A 74 16.20 0.33 -9.52
C GLN A 74 17.50 -0.31 -9.97
N VAL A 75 18.38 -0.64 -9.01
CA VAL A 75 19.69 -1.23 -9.26
C VAL A 75 19.68 -2.69 -8.85
N LEU A 76 19.90 -3.60 -9.81
CA LEU A 76 20.05 -5.03 -9.55
C LEU A 76 21.40 -5.31 -8.87
N LEU A 77 21.39 -6.15 -7.84
CA LEU A 77 22.59 -6.55 -7.10
C LEU A 77 23.07 -7.97 -7.44
N SER A 78 22.25 -8.75 -8.13
CA SER A 78 22.60 -10.09 -8.55
C SER A 78 23.55 -10.08 -9.77
N ASP A 79 24.53 -10.99 -9.76
CA ASP A 79 25.47 -11.23 -10.87
C ASP A 79 25.65 -12.75 -11.04
N PRO A 80 25.25 -13.32 -12.18
CA PRO A 80 24.50 -12.67 -13.27
C PRO A 80 23.13 -12.13 -12.80
N SER A 81 22.62 -11.10 -13.46
CA SER A 81 21.34 -10.48 -13.07
C SER A 81 20.16 -11.44 -13.26
N TYR A 82 19.30 -11.53 -12.26
CA TYR A 82 18.06 -12.29 -12.29
C TYR A 82 16.88 -11.39 -12.66
N HIS A 83 16.06 -11.86 -13.59
CA HIS A 83 14.92 -11.08 -14.12
C HIS A 83 13.98 -10.58 -13.03
N ASP A 84 13.64 -11.44 -12.08
CA ASP A 84 12.62 -11.19 -11.06
C ASP A 84 13.09 -10.29 -9.91
N GLU A 85 14.40 -10.03 -9.81
CA GLU A 85 14.93 -9.03 -8.86
C GLU A 85 14.39 -7.63 -9.16
N MET A 86 14.21 -7.28 -10.44
CA MET A 86 13.59 -6.01 -10.85
C MET A 86 12.16 -5.91 -10.34
N LEU A 87 11.35 -6.97 -10.46
CA LEU A 87 9.98 -7.02 -9.93
C LEU A 87 10.00 -6.77 -8.42
N PHE A 88 10.90 -7.44 -7.68
CA PHE A 88 11.03 -7.28 -6.23
C PHE A 88 11.36 -5.84 -5.84
N ILE A 89 12.32 -5.20 -6.52
CA ILE A 89 12.74 -3.82 -6.23
C ILE A 89 11.60 -2.84 -6.54
N VAL A 90 10.99 -2.94 -7.73
CA VAL A 90 9.91 -2.02 -8.15
C VAL A 90 8.72 -2.14 -7.23
N GLN A 91 8.33 -3.37 -6.85
CA GLN A 91 7.23 -3.62 -5.92
C GLN A 91 7.43 -2.88 -4.58
N HIS A 92 8.64 -2.97 -3.99
CA HIS A 92 8.94 -2.30 -2.73
C HIS A 92 9.03 -0.77 -2.89
N HIS A 93 9.56 -0.27 -4.01
CA HIS A 93 9.54 1.17 -4.30
C HIS A 93 8.11 1.73 -4.39
N VAL A 94 7.22 1.01 -5.06
CA VAL A 94 5.79 1.41 -5.17
C VAL A 94 5.14 1.43 -3.79
N ALA A 95 5.36 0.39 -2.97
CA ALA A 95 4.85 0.35 -1.60
C ALA A 95 5.34 1.55 -0.77
N GLU A 96 6.64 1.87 -0.82
CA GLU A 96 7.23 3.01 -0.10
C GLU A 96 6.67 4.36 -0.58
N LEU A 97 6.37 4.52 -1.88
CA LEU A 97 5.73 5.72 -2.42
C LEU A 97 4.28 5.86 -1.94
N TRP A 98 3.51 4.76 -1.89
CA TRP A 98 2.16 4.77 -1.32
C TRP A 98 2.16 5.07 0.18
N LEU A 99 3.08 4.47 0.95
CA LEU A 99 3.24 4.77 2.37
C LEU A 99 3.59 6.25 2.60
N LYS A 100 4.45 6.83 1.77
CA LYS A 100 4.77 8.26 1.82
C LYS A 100 3.54 9.14 1.64
N LEU A 101 2.68 8.81 0.67
CA LEU A 101 1.43 9.54 0.45
C LEU A 101 0.44 9.32 1.60
N ALA A 102 0.31 8.09 2.12
CA ALA A 102 -0.52 7.79 3.28
C ALA A 102 -0.11 8.62 4.51
N ILE A 103 1.18 8.73 4.79
CA ILE A 103 1.71 9.57 5.89
C ILE A 103 1.34 11.04 5.69
N HIS A 104 1.43 11.55 4.46
CA HIS A 104 1.06 12.92 4.13
C HIS A 104 -0.43 13.17 4.42
N GLU A 105 -1.31 12.31 3.94
CA GLU A 105 -2.76 12.44 4.13
C GLU A 105 -3.16 12.23 5.61
N LEU A 106 -2.56 11.28 6.33
CA LEU A 106 -2.80 11.09 7.77
C LEU A 106 -2.44 12.34 8.58
N ARG A 107 -1.28 12.92 8.33
CA ARG A 107 -0.87 14.16 9.00
C ARG A 107 -1.80 15.33 8.70
N GLY A 108 -2.23 15.46 7.44
CA GLY A 108 -3.21 16.46 7.04
C GLY A 108 -4.56 16.27 7.71
N ALA A 109 -5.04 15.03 7.83
CA ALA A 109 -6.28 14.70 8.54
C ALA A 109 -6.19 15.06 10.03
N MET A 110 -5.09 14.67 10.69
CA MET A 110 -4.85 15.01 12.10
C MET A 110 -4.80 16.53 12.33
N ALA A 111 -4.11 17.28 11.47
CA ALA A 111 -4.06 18.75 11.55
C ALA A 111 -5.46 19.37 11.36
N SER A 112 -6.25 18.84 10.42
CA SER A 112 -7.62 19.32 10.18
C SER A 112 -8.55 19.03 11.37
N LEU A 113 -8.43 17.87 12.03
CA LEU A 113 -9.18 17.55 13.25
C LEU A 113 -8.78 18.46 14.43
N ALA A 114 -7.49 18.81 14.54
CA ALA A 114 -7.02 19.73 15.57
C ALA A 114 -7.62 21.16 15.42
N GLU A 115 -7.98 21.53 14.18
CA GLU A 115 -8.64 22.79 13.82
C GLU A 115 -10.17 22.67 13.69
N ASP A 116 -10.76 21.61 14.20
CA ASP A 116 -12.20 21.28 14.15
C ASP A 116 -12.79 21.21 12.73
N ARG A 117 -11.95 20.98 11.71
CA ARG A 117 -12.34 20.85 10.30
C ARG A 117 -12.49 19.38 9.89
N VAL A 118 -13.62 18.78 10.24
CA VAL A 118 -13.86 17.33 10.04
C VAL A 118 -13.99 16.95 8.55
N ASP A 119 -14.65 17.77 7.71
CA ASP A 119 -14.86 17.43 6.29
C ASP A 119 -13.54 17.30 5.50
N PRO A 120 -12.55 18.22 5.62
CA PRO A 120 -11.24 18.02 5.05
C PRO A 120 -10.53 16.76 5.60
N ALA A 121 -10.67 16.47 6.90
CA ALA A 121 -10.09 15.26 7.49
C ALA A 121 -10.69 13.99 6.88
N LEU A 122 -12.01 13.89 6.76
CA LEU A 122 -12.73 12.78 6.12
C LEU A 122 -12.28 12.58 4.66
N LYS A 123 -12.10 13.67 3.91
CA LYS A 123 -11.58 13.61 2.53
C LYS A 123 -10.17 13.00 2.48
N MET A 124 -9.28 13.39 3.39
CA MET A 124 -7.92 12.87 3.48
C MET A 124 -7.92 11.40 3.90
N LEU A 125 -8.72 11.01 4.90
CA LEU A 125 -8.88 9.61 5.33
C LEU A 125 -9.46 8.74 4.22
N THR A 126 -10.38 9.27 3.40
CA THR A 126 -10.87 8.58 2.20
C THR A 126 -9.72 8.28 1.22
N ARG A 127 -8.74 9.19 1.08
CA ARG A 127 -7.54 8.92 0.26
C ARG A 127 -6.63 7.89 0.90
N VAL A 128 -6.44 7.94 2.23
CA VAL A 128 -5.69 6.90 2.96
C VAL A 128 -6.28 5.52 2.66
N LYS A 129 -7.60 5.37 2.77
CA LYS A 129 -8.30 4.12 2.42
C LYS A 129 -8.02 3.68 0.99
N ARG A 130 -8.06 4.60 -0.01
CA ARG A 130 -7.76 4.27 -1.41
C ARG A 130 -6.29 3.91 -1.64
N ILE A 131 -5.37 4.51 -0.89
CA ILE A 131 -3.96 4.13 -0.90
C ILE A 131 -3.79 2.71 -0.33
N GLN A 132 -4.49 2.39 0.75
CA GLN A 132 -4.48 1.04 1.33
C GLN A 132 -5.03 -0.01 0.36
N ASP A 133 -6.07 0.32 -0.45
CA ASP A 133 -6.55 -0.54 -1.54
C ASP A 133 -5.40 -0.84 -2.56
N GLN A 134 -4.57 0.15 -2.89
CA GLN A 134 -3.43 -0.07 -3.80
C GLN A 134 -2.35 -0.93 -3.13
N LEU A 135 -1.99 -0.63 -1.88
CA LEU A 135 -1.06 -1.44 -1.10
C LEU A 135 -1.51 -2.91 -0.97
N PHE A 136 -2.81 -3.14 -0.85
CA PHE A 136 -3.39 -4.49 -0.86
C PHE A 136 -3.28 -5.15 -2.23
N ASN A 137 -3.61 -4.42 -3.31
CA ASN A 137 -3.68 -4.98 -4.65
C ASN A 137 -2.30 -5.27 -5.25
N GLU A 138 -1.27 -4.50 -4.91
CA GLU A 138 0.08 -4.68 -5.43
C GLU A 138 0.70 -6.04 -5.08
N TRP A 139 0.26 -6.68 -3.98
CA TRP A 139 0.68 -8.04 -3.63
C TRP A 139 0.41 -9.05 -4.74
N ALA A 140 -0.65 -8.85 -5.55
CA ALA A 140 -0.98 -9.72 -6.67
C ALA A 140 0.16 -9.81 -7.68
N VAL A 141 0.93 -8.74 -7.86
CA VAL A 141 2.11 -8.72 -8.75
C VAL A 141 3.25 -9.51 -8.11
N LEU A 142 3.55 -9.27 -6.84
CA LEU A 142 4.63 -10.00 -6.14
C LEU A 142 4.31 -11.51 -6.01
N GLU A 143 3.05 -11.87 -5.83
CA GLU A 143 2.59 -13.26 -5.73
C GLU A 143 2.80 -14.07 -7.02
N THR A 144 3.12 -13.44 -8.15
CA THR A 144 3.53 -14.13 -9.38
C THR A 144 4.94 -14.73 -9.27
N MET A 145 5.77 -14.20 -8.36
CA MET A 145 7.12 -14.69 -8.11
C MET A 145 7.07 -16.07 -7.42
N THR A 146 7.76 -17.03 -8.00
CA THR A 146 7.88 -18.39 -7.45
C THR A 146 8.98 -18.47 -6.38
N PRO A 147 8.96 -19.49 -5.50
CA PRO A 147 10.05 -19.74 -4.56
C PRO A 147 11.43 -19.88 -5.23
N HIS A 148 11.48 -20.49 -6.42
CA HIS A 148 12.73 -20.67 -7.15
C HIS A 148 13.33 -19.33 -7.60
N GLU A 149 12.52 -18.47 -8.18
CA GLU A 149 12.91 -17.14 -8.65
C GLU A 149 13.39 -16.26 -7.50
N TYR A 150 12.64 -16.23 -6.38
CA TYR A 150 13.04 -15.49 -5.19
C TYR A 150 14.37 -15.99 -4.59
N LEU A 151 14.54 -17.31 -4.49
CA LEU A 151 15.74 -17.90 -3.90
C LEU A 151 16.99 -17.66 -4.75
N ALA A 152 16.84 -17.41 -6.05
CA ALA A 152 17.96 -17.14 -6.94
C ALA A 152 18.75 -15.86 -6.55
N PHE A 153 18.06 -14.83 -6.05
CA PHE A 153 18.71 -13.58 -5.64
C PHE A 153 18.64 -13.29 -4.13
N ARG A 154 17.89 -14.10 -3.35
CA ARG A 154 17.64 -13.85 -1.93
C ARG A 154 18.89 -13.56 -1.12
N ASP A 155 20.00 -14.27 -1.37
CA ASP A 155 21.24 -14.11 -0.63
C ASP A 155 21.91 -12.75 -0.88
N ARG A 156 21.58 -12.07 -1.98
CA ARG A 156 22.06 -10.71 -2.27
C ARG A 156 21.39 -9.65 -1.41
N LEU A 157 20.20 -9.94 -0.84
CA LEU A 157 19.49 -9.03 0.04
C LEU A 157 20.19 -8.86 1.41
N GLY A 158 21.06 -9.80 1.79
CA GLY A 158 21.72 -9.76 3.10
C GLY A 158 20.70 -9.67 4.24
N PRO A 159 20.89 -8.78 5.23
CA PRO A 159 19.98 -8.58 6.34
C PRO A 159 18.79 -7.64 6.01
N SER A 160 18.68 -7.14 4.78
CA SER A 160 17.59 -6.22 4.41
C SER A 160 16.22 -6.89 4.48
N SER A 161 15.25 -6.19 5.03
CA SER A 161 13.90 -6.73 5.26
C SER A 161 12.88 -5.59 5.28
N GLY A 162 11.67 -5.84 4.80
CA GLY A 162 10.54 -4.91 4.92
C GLY A 162 10.23 -4.48 6.36
N PHE A 163 10.66 -5.25 7.36
CA PHE A 163 10.61 -4.87 8.77
C PHE A 163 11.36 -3.56 9.08
N GLN A 164 12.34 -3.21 8.25
CA GLN A 164 13.15 -2.00 8.35
C GLN A 164 12.54 -0.80 7.61
N SER A 165 11.30 -0.89 7.11
CA SER A 165 10.63 0.25 6.51
C SER A 165 10.29 1.31 7.57
N ALA A 166 10.97 2.44 7.50
CA ALA A 166 10.71 3.58 8.39
C ALA A 166 9.34 4.21 8.12
N GLN A 167 8.86 4.16 6.87
CA GLN A 167 7.54 4.70 6.52
C GLN A 167 6.41 3.80 7.04
N TYR A 168 6.53 2.48 6.91
CA TYR A 168 5.58 1.56 7.52
C TYR A 168 5.49 1.79 9.04
N ARG A 169 6.63 1.92 9.70
CA ARG A 169 6.68 2.22 11.15
C ARG A 169 6.04 3.56 11.48
N THR A 170 6.26 4.57 10.64
CA THR A 170 5.61 5.88 10.79
C THR A 170 4.08 5.76 10.72
N VAL A 171 3.54 4.99 9.76
CA VAL A 171 2.09 4.77 9.65
C VAL A 171 1.55 4.08 10.89
N GLU A 172 2.21 3.02 11.40
CA GLU A 172 1.78 2.34 12.62
C GLU A 172 1.74 3.29 13.82
N PHE A 173 2.77 4.13 14.00
CA PHE A 173 2.81 5.09 15.10
C PHE A 173 1.74 6.18 14.97
N LEU A 174 1.49 6.67 13.74
CA LEU A 174 0.43 7.64 13.48
C LEU A 174 -0.96 7.05 13.76
N LEU A 175 -1.18 5.77 13.54
CA LEU A 175 -2.44 5.09 13.81
C LEU A 175 -2.61 4.65 15.28
N GLY A 176 -1.52 4.64 16.08
CA GLY A 176 -1.60 4.34 17.51
C GLY A 176 -0.86 3.09 17.98
N ASN A 177 -0.38 2.22 17.08
CA ASN A 177 0.44 1.05 17.44
C ASN A 177 1.88 1.47 17.75
N LYS A 178 2.10 2.08 18.90
CA LYS A 178 3.38 2.62 19.34
C LYS A 178 4.16 1.60 20.15
N ASN A 179 5.40 1.36 19.75
CA ASN A 179 6.36 0.53 20.45
C ASN A 179 7.76 1.13 20.34
N ALA A 180 8.30 1.61 21.45
CA ALA A 180 9.62 2.25 21.51
C ALA A 180 10.76 1.30 21.11
N ASP A 181 10.66 0.00 21.38
CA ASP A 181 11.69 -0.99 21.05
C ASP A 181 11.94 -1.06 19.52
N MET A 182 10.94 -0.68 18.72
CA MET A 182 11.07 -0.62 17.27
C MET A 182 12.08 0.43 16.79
N LEU A 183 12.44 1.41 17.62
CA LEU A 183 13.47 2.40 17.29
C LEU A 183 14.88 1.79 17.26
N GLU A 184 15.11 0.68 17.96
CA GLU A 184 16.43 0.01 18.00
C GLU A 184 16.82 -0.54 16.63
N VAL A 185 15.83 -0.92 15.80
CA VAL A 185 16.03 -1.37 14.42
C VAL A 185 16.76 -0.32 13.58
N PHE A 186 16.58 0.96 13.94
CA PHE A 186 17.11 2.12 13.21
C PHE A 186 18.32 2.77 13.91
N ALA A 187 18.96 2.09 14.87
CA ALA A 187 20.12 2.61 15.58
C ALA A 187 21.31 2.91 14.64
N HIS A 188 21.38 2.22 13.50
CA HIS A 188 22.39 2.41 12.46
C HIS A 188 22.17 3.68 11.60
N ASP A 189 20.98 4.31 11.67
CA ASP A 189 20.61 5.53 10.94
C ASP A 189 20.01 6.57 11.91
N PRO A 190 20.84 7.34 12.62
CA PRO A 190 20.36 8.29 13.62
C PRO A 190 19.36 9.34 13.11
N PRO A 191 19.47 9.89 11.89
CA PRO A 191 18.46 10.77 11.31
C PRO A 191 17.09 10.10 11.15
N VAL A 192 17.02 8.85 10.69
CA VAL A 192 15.76 8.08 10.59
C VAL A 192 15.21 7.81 11.97
N GLN A 193 16.04 7.34 12.89
CA GLN A 193 15.63 7.05 14.28
C GLN A 193 15.03 8.31 14.97
N ALA A 194 15.67 9.47 14.80
CA ALA A 194 15.17 10.72 15.36
C ALA A 194 13.79 11.12 14.79
N ARG A 195 13.59 10.95 13.47
CA ARG A 195 12.27 11.20 12.86
C ARG A 195 11.19 10.26 13.40
N LEU A 196 11.50 8.97 13.57
CA LEU A 196 10.58 8.00 14.14
C LEU A 196 10.27 8.30 15.60
N ARG A 197 11.27 8.69 16.39
CA ARG A 197 11.10 9.11 17.78
C ARG A 197 10.14 10.29 17.89
N ALA A 198 10.28 11.29 17.04
CA ALA A 198 9.36 12.44 17.02
C ALA A 198 7.91 12.03 16.74
N VAL A 199 7.68 11.01 15.89
CA VAL A 199 6.33 10.47 15.65
C VAL A 199 5.84 9.62 16.83
N LEU A 200 6.71 8.86 17.46
CA LEU A 200 6.39 8.08 18.67
C LEU A 200 5.91 8.99 19.80
N GLU A 201 6.58 10.12 19.99
CA GLU A 201 6.33 11.10 21.08
C GLU A 201 5.18 12.07 20.80
N ALA A 202 4.65 12.08 19.58
CA ALA A 202 3.49 12.92 19.19
C ALA A 202 2.16 12.14 19.37
N PRO A 203 1.02 12.83 19.54
CA PRO A 203 -0.29 12.18 19.54
C PRO A 203 -0.54 11.36 18.26
N SER A 204 -1.28 10.25 18.37
CA SER A 204 -1.76 9.45 17.25
C SER A 204 -3.04 10.05 16.65
N LEU A 205 -3.49 9.48 15.52
CA LEU A 205 -4.80 9.81 14.93
C LEU A 205 -5.93 9.57 15.96
N TYR A 206 -5.86 8.46 16.71
CA TYR A 206 -6.91 8.16 17.68
C TYR A 206 -6.92 9.15 18.86
N ASP A 207 -5.74 9.55 19.36
CA ASP A 207 -5.65 10.63 20.36
C ASP A 207 -6.27 11.93 19.83
N GLY A 208 -6.01 12.28 18.58
CA GLY A 208 -6.59 13.44 17.92
C GLY A 208 -8.11 13.37 17.78
N VAL A 209 -8.64 12.19 17.45
CA VAL A 209 -10.09 11.93 17.37
C VAL A 209 -10.76 12.06 18.75
N LEU A 210 -10.19 11.48 19.81
CA LEU A 210 -10.73 11.58 21.15
C LEU A 210 -10.72 13.04 21.65
N ALA A 211 -9.65 13.77 21.39
CA ALA A 211 -9.57 15.21 21.71
C ALA A 211 -10.63 16.02 20.91
N TRP A 212 -10.87 15.67 19.65
CA TRP A 212 -11.91 16.30 18.84
C TRP A 212 -13.32 15.98 19.39
N LEU A 213 -13.60 14.73 19.74
CA LEU A 213 -14.88 14.33 20.35
C LEU A 213 -15.12 15.08 21.67
N ALA A 214 -14.09 15.24 22.52
CA ALA A 214 -14.19 16.00 23.76
C ALA A 214 -14.57 17.48 23.51
N ARG A 215 -13.94 18.14 22.51
CA ARG A 215 -14.29 19.52 22.12
C ARG A 215 -15.73 19.65 21.61
N ARG A 216 -16.28 18.57 21.05
CA ARG A 216 -17.68 18.50 20.58
C ARG A 216 -18.68 18.18 21.72
N GLY A 217 -18.21 18.06 22.95
CA GLY A 217 -19.05 17.85 24.14
C GLY A 217 -19.35 16.38 24.45
N HIS A 218 -18.62 15.45 23.87
CA HIS A 218 -18.69 14.04 24.28
C HIS A 218 -17.88 13.82 25.57
N ALA A 219 -18.37 12.93 26.43
CA ALA A 219 -17.81 12.68 27.77
C ALA A 219 -16.56 11.79 27.67
N ILE A 220 -15.48 12.31 27.10
CA ILE A 220 -14.18 11.63 27.10
C ILE A 220 -13.52 11.85 28.46
N PRO A 221 -13.08 10.80 29.17
CA PRO A 221 -12.40 10.94 30.47
C PRO A 221 -11.10 11.77 30.34
N ALA A 222 -10.84 12.64 31.32
CA ALA A 222 -9.71 13.55 31.29
C ALA A 222 -8.35 12.81 31.28
N ASP A 223 -8.24 11.73 32.04
CA ASP A 223 -7.03 10.89 32.09
C ASP A 223 -6.72 10.19 30.75
N ILE A 224 -7.73 9.95 29.91
CA ILE A 224 -7.54 9.45 28.55
C ILE A 224 -6.93 10.54 27.67
N LEU A 225 -7.37 11.79 27.80
CA LEU A 225 -6.83 12.93 27.06
C LEU A 225 -5.41 13.31 27.50
N GLU A 226 -5.06 13.03 28.74
CA GLU A 226 -3.78 13.35 29.38
C GLU A 226 -2.81 12.15 29.41
N ARG A 227 -3.15 11.02 28.76
CA ARG A 227 -2.33 9.82 28.77
C ARG A 227 -0.93 10.03 28.20
N ASP A 228 0.01 9.18 28.55
CA ASP A 228 1.32 9.13 27.88
C ASP A 228 1.15 8.63 26.44
N VAL A 229 1.16 9.55 25.48
CA VAL A 229 0.99 9.27 24.06
C VAL A 229 2.12 8.43 23.44
N ARG A 230 3.22 8.20 24.14
CA ARG A 230 4.32 7.32 23.71
C ARG A 230 3.96 5.84 23.82
N GLN A 231 2.98 5.52 24.63
CA GLN A 231 2.48 4.17 24.81
C GLN A 231 1.46 3.83 23.71
N GLY A 232 1.52 2.59 23.21
CA GLY A 232 0.48 2.06 22.34
C GLY A 232 -0.91 2.18 23.00
N TRP A 233 -1.94 2.40 22.20
CA TRP A 233 -3.30 2.49 22.71
C TRP A 233 -3.69 1.21 23.43
N GLN A 234 -4.33 1.37 24.58
CA GLN A 234 -4.92 0.28 25.35
C GLN A 234 -6.44 0.48 25.38
N ARG A 235 -7.19 -0.58 25.10
CA ARG A 235 -8.66 -0.56 25.15
C ARG A 235 -9.18 0.02 26.47
N ASP A 236 -10.14 0.95 26.38
CA ASP A 236 -10.79 1.55 27.53
C ASP A 236 -12.32 1.48 27.41
N GLU A 237 -12.93 0.67 28.25
CA GLU A 237 -14.39 0.43 28.22
C GLU A 237 -15.23 1.69 28.49
N ARG A 238 -14.65 2.71 29.13
CA ARG A 238 -15.34 3.99 29.42
C ARG A 238 -15.67 4.78 28.14
N LEU A 239 -15.04 4.45 27.00
CA LEU A 239 -15.37 5.03 25.70
C LEU A 239 -16.58 4.37 25.03
N LEU A 240 -16.95 3.15 25.43
CA LEU A 240 -18.06 2.43 24.80
C LEU A 240 -19.40 3.20 24.89
N PRO A 241 -19.80 3.82 26.01
CA PRO A 241 -21.03 4.63 26.06
C PRO A 241 -20.99 5.85 25.14
N VAL A 242 -19.80 6.43 24.90
CA VAL A 242 -19.65 7.56 23.98
C VAL A 242 -19.94 7.12 22.55
N TYR A 243 -19.29 6.04 22.12
CA TYR A 243 -19.53 5.49 20.78
C TYR A 243 -20.94 4.93 20.62
N GLN A 244 -21.48 4.26 21.64
CA GLN A 244 -22.87 3.79 21.62
C GLN A 244 -23.85 4.93 21.34
N ARG A 245 -23.71 6.06 22.01
CA ARG A 245 -24.54 7.24 21.79
C ARG A 245 -24.43 7.78 20.36
N ILE A 246 -23.22 7.79 19.78
CA ILE A 246 -23.00 8.23 18.39
C ILE A 246 -23.70 7.29 17.41
N TYR A 247 -23.53 5.98 17.61
CA TYR A 247 -24.07 4.96 16.72
C TYR A 247 -25.60 4.77 16.84
N GLU A 248 -26.17 5.01 18.00
CA GLU A 248 -27.64 4.91 18.21
C GLU A 248 -28.42 6.17 17.80
N ALA A 249 -27.72 7.29 17.52
CA ALA A 249 -28.36 8.54 17.08
C ALA A 249 -27.57 9.22 15.94
N PRO A 250 -27.36 8.55 14.82
CA PRO A 250 -26.50 9.05 13.73
C PRO A 250 -27.01 10.38 13.15
N GLU A 251 -28.32 10.62 13.12
CA GLU A 251 -28.89 11.89 12.64
C GLU A 251 -28.46 13.09 13.48
N SER A 252 -28.23 12.87 14.78
CA SER A 252 -27.79 13.91 15.71
C SER A 252 -26.29 14.11 15.73
N PHE A 253 -25.52 13.08 15.34
CA PHE A 253 -24.06 13.01 15.43
C PHE A 253 -23.42 12.59 14.10
N TRP A 254 -23.97 13.07 12.97
CA TRP A 254 -23.51 12.61 11.66
C TRP A 254 -22.02 12.78 11.37
N PRO A 255 -21.36 13.91 11.73
CA PRO A 255 -19.92 14.05 11.54
C PRO A 255 -19.10 13.07 12.36
N GLU A 256 -19.51 12.81 13.61
CA GLU A 256 -18.86 11.87 14.52
C GLU A 256 -19.04 10.44 14.03
N TYR A 257 -20.27 10.07 13.67
CA TYR A 257 -20.60 8.77 13.10
C TYR A 257 -19.78 8.49 11.83
N HIS A 258 -19.75 9.45 10.91
CA HIS A 258 -19.00 9.33 9.66
C HIS A 258 -17.49 9.18 9.91
N LEU A 259 -16.94 9.93 10.88
CA LEU A 259 -15.52 9.79 11.25
C LEU A 259 -15.23 8.42 11.88
N CYS A 260 -16.09 7.92 12.76
CA CYS A 260 -15.96 6.60 13.36
C CYS A 260 -15.96 5.50 12.29
N GLU A 261 -16.90 5.52 11.34
CA GLU A 261 -16.95 4.56 10.23
C GLU A 261 -15.70 4.66 9.34
N MET A 262 -15.19 5.86 9.09
CA MET A 262 -13.97 6.05 8.33
C MET A 262 -12.74 5.45 9.04
N LEU A 263 -12.67 5.52 10.37
CA LEU A 263 -11.60 4.88 11.15
C LEU A 263 -11.69 3.35 11.06
N VAL A 264 -12.91 2.80 11.11
CA VAL A 264 -13.12 1.35 10.95
C VAL A 264 -12.66 0.89 9.56
N ASP A 265 -13.01 1.64 8.51
CA ASP A 265 -12.54 1.36 7.15
C ASP A 265 -11.01 1.37 7.04
N VAL A 266 -10.35 2.36 7.69
CA VAL A 266 -8.87 2.46 7.70
C VAL A 266 -8.27 1.26 8.45
N GLU A 267 -8.85 0.84 9.56
CA GLU A 267 -8.41 -0.32 10.32
C GLU A 267 -8.55 -1.61 9.51
N GLU A 268 -9.75 -1.86 8.96
CA GLU A 268 -10.04 -3.06 8.18
C GLU A 268 -9.08 -3.21 6.99
N ASN A 269 -8.91 -2.15 6.19
CA ASN A 269 -8.01 -2.16 5.05
C ASN A 269 -6.56 -2.44 5.46
N PHE A 270 -6.12 -1.91 6.60
CA PHE A 270 -4.76 -2.17 7.09
C PHE A 270 -4.58 -3.62 7.54
N GLN A 271 -5.59 -4.20 8.19
CA GLN A 271 -5.60 -5.60 8.60
C GLN A 271 -5.61 -6.54 7.39
N LEU A 272 -6.43 -6.24 6.37
CA LEU A 272 -6.46 -6.99 5.11
C LEU A 272 -5.10 -6.94 4.39
N TRP A 273 -4.44 -5.78 4.36
CA TRP A 273 -3.10 -5.65 3.80
C TRP A 273 -2.07 -6.48 4.59
N ARG A 274 -2.07 -6.43 5.92
CA ARG A 274 -1.21 -7.27 6.78
C ARG A 274 -1.44 -8.76 6.52
N PHE A 275 -2.69 -9.17 6.43
CA PHE A 275 -3.05 -10.56 6.16
C PHE A 275 -2.52 -11.01 4.80
N ARG A 276 -2.73 -10.22 3.77
CA ARG A 276 -2.24 -10.54 2.42
C ARG A 276 -0.72 -10.58 2.34
N HIS A 277 -0.05 -9.62 3.00
CA HIS A 277 1.41 -9.64 3.16
C HIS A 277 1.89 -10.97 3.76
N MET A 278 1.29 -11.38 4.87
CA MET A 278 1.62 -12.66 5.50
C MET A 278 1.44 -13.83 4.53
N LYS A 279 0.36 -13.84 3.75
CA LYS A 279 0.08 -14.90 2.76
C LYS A 279 1.04 -14.86 1.57
N ALA A 280 1.42 -13.70 1.09
CA ALA A 280 2.45 -13.56 0.05
C ALA A 280 3.81 -14.10 0.53
N VAL A 281 4.21 -13.78 1.76
CA VAL A 281 5.43 -14.33 2.37
C VAL A 281 5.34 -15.84 2.54
N GLU A 282 4.22 -16.36 3.05
CA GLU A 282 3.99 -17.81 3.19
C GLU A 282 4.10 -18.55 1.84
N ARG A 283 3.54 -17.94 0.78
CA ARG A 283 3.59 -18.48 -0.58
C ARG A 283 5.01 -18.54 -1.15
N ILE A 284 5.85 -17.52 -0.91
CA ILE A 284 7.16 -17.38 -1.54
C ILE A 284 8.27 -18.10 -0.76
N ILE A 285 8.29 -17.98 0.57
CA ILE A 285 9.36 -18.54 1.40
C ILE A 285 8.90 -19.65 2.36
N GLY A 286 7.60 -19.93 2.43
CA GLY A 286 7.04 -20.86 3.40
C GLY A 286 7.31 -20.41 4.84
N TYR A 287 7.75 -21.33 5.69
CA TYR A 287 8.05 -21.06 7.11
C TYR A 287 9.54 -20.76 7.38
N ARG A 288 10.28 -20.36 6.35
CA ARG A 288 11.68 -19.94 6.53
C ARG A 288 11.76 -18.64 7.31
N ARG A 289 12.90 -18.40 7.98
CA ARG A 289 13.19 -17.12 8.60
C ARG A 289 13.28 -16.02 7.54
N GLY A 290 12.77 -14.83 7.86
CA GLY A 290 12.97 -13.64 7.06
C GLY A 290 14.45 -13.23 6.98
N THR A 291 14.83 -12.48 5.96
CA THR A 291 16.17 -11.95 5.77
C THR A 291 16.64 -11.10 6.95
N GLY A 292 15.73 -10.33 7.57
CA GLY A 292 16.00 -9.55 8.79
C GLY A 292 16.04 -10.36 10.09
N GLY A 293 16.05 -11.70 10.05
CA GLY A 293 16.19 -12.57 11.22
C GLY A 293 14.90 -12.90 11.97
N SER A 294 13.76 -12.35 11.58
CA SER A 294 12.45 -12.67 12.19
C SER A 294 12.02 -14.11 11.91
N SER A 295 11.02 -14.60 12.66
CA SER A 295 10.40 -15.91 12.41
C SER A 295 9.54 -15.95 11.12
N GLY A 296 9.62 -14.93 10.26
CA GLY A 296 8.85 -14.86 9.00
C GLY A 296 7.34 -14.81 9.26
N VAL A 297 6.59 -15.78 8.70
CA VAL A 297 5.12 -15.86 8.83
C VAL A 297 4.67 -15.83 10.29
N GLY A 298 5.39 -16.46 11.22
CA GLY A 298 5.03 -16.45 12.64
C GLY A 298 5.08 -15.06 13.27
N PHE A 299 6.04 -14.23 12.84
CA PHE A 299 6.12 -12.83 13.27
C PHE A 299 4.98 -11.98 12.69
N LEU A 300 4.71 -12.13 11.39
CA LEU A 300 3.64 -11.39 10.71
C LEU A 300 2.25 -11.74 11.27
N ARG A 301 2.03 -12.99 11.66
CA ARG A 301 0.77 -13.43 12.27
C ARG A 301 0.44 -12.67 13.55
N LYS A 302 1.44 -12.39 14.39
CA LYS A 302 1.25 -11.60 15.63
C LYS A 302 0.74 -10.17 15.37
N ALA A 303 1.06 -9.60 14.20
CA ALA A 303 0.60 -8.27 13.84
C ALA A 303 -0.88 -8.22 13.43
N LEU A 304 -1.50 -9.37 13.13
CA LEU A 304 -2.93 -9.45 12.78
C LEU A 304 -3.85 -9.22 13.98
N ASP A 305 -3.36 -9.47 15.19
CA ASP A 305 -4.15 -9.26 16.41
C ASP A 305 -4.04 -7.81 16.96
N LEU A 306 -3.21 -6.96 16.31
CA LEU A 306 -3.06 -5.56 16.71
C LEU A 306 -4.15 -4.70 16.09
N THR A 307 -4.95 -4.04 16.93
CA THR A 307 -5.98 -3.08 16.54
C THR A 307 -5.55 -1.66 16.85
N PHE A 308 -6.06 -0.69 16.08
CA PHE A 308 -5.84 0.74 16.32
C PHE A 308 -6.98 1.36 17.11
N PHE A 309 -8.23 0.93 16.84
CA PHE A 309 -9.47 1.52 17.35
C PHE A 309 -10.40 0.46 17.95
N PRO A 310 -9.97 -0.27 18.98
CA PRO A 310 -10.67 -1.47 19.46
C PRO A 310 -12.11 -1.18 19.92
N GLU A 311 -12.37 -0.02 20.54
CA GLU A 311 -13.70 0.33 21.04
C GLU A 311 -14.71 0.54 19.92
N LEU A 312 -14.27 1.00 18.72
CA LEU A 312 -15.14 1.14 17.56
C LEU A 312 -15.62 -0.21 17.01
N LEU A 313 -14.80 -1.24 17.13
CA LEU A 313 -15.20 -2.60 16.76
C LEU A 313 -16.10 -3.22 17.84
N GLU A 314 -15.78 -3.01 19.11
CA GLU A 314 -16.49 -3.60 20.23
C GLU A 314 -17.89 -3.01 20.43
N VAL A 315 -18.07 -1.70 20.22
CA VAL A 315 -19.38 -1.03 20.42
C VAL A 315 -20.49 -1.69 19.62
N ARG A 316 -20.17 -2.27 18.45
CA ARG A 316 -21.15 -2.99 17.60
C ARG A 316 -21.84 -4.14 18.33
N THR A 317 -21.19 -4.72 19.33
CA THR A 317 -21.73 -5.84 20.13
C THR A 317 -22.82 -5.39 21.10
N ILE A 318 -22.82 -4.10 21.49
CA ILE A 318 -23.73 -3.56 22.52
C ILE A 318 -24.78 -2.60 21.97
N LEU A 319 -24.77 -2.31 20.66
CA LEU A 319 -25.78 -1.47 20.02
C LEU A 319 -27.18 -2.09 20.16
N ARG A 320 -28.18 -1.23 20.39
CA ARG A 320 -29.59 -1.62 20.50
C ARG A 320 -30.30 -1.28 19.20
N SER A 321 -31.18 -2.20 18.78
CA SER A 321 -32.05 -2.03 17.62
C SER A 321 -33.24 -1.13 17.98
#